data_c7ab6eec05d138c0705fba39882d7e41
#
_entry.id   c7ab6eec05d138c0705fba39882d7e41
#
_cell.length_a   1.000
_cell.length_b   1.000
_cell.length_c   1.000
_cell.angle_alpha   90.00
_cell.angle_beta   90.00
_cell.angle_gamma   90.00
#
_symmetry.space_group_name_H-M   'P 1'
#
loop_
_entity.id
_entity.type
_entity.pdbx_description
1 polymer ?
#
loop_
_entity_poly.entity_id
_entity_poly.type
_entity_poly.pdbx_seq_one_letter_code
_entity_poly.pdbx_strand_id
1 'polypeptide(L)'
;IMGVKVNMISKPGGGGTNCLPDYQQTPADGYTLLMHTDGLITKYVGGVHDIHPTKDLTPLVIMNVAPTGMYIKGGDKRFMTNGKPDWDKVVKHAKQGDKKLSVSNINSEMELITQIKVEKHFGFKTKQVLFNKPAQRYGAVIGGKLDVLVEQPGDVSKHVAAGTLAPVLSIWPERFKVAPDAKSTHADYGMKWDPLLRVRGFFIKKETPPEIISYLSQVMAEAYRTDEHQAFLKRKSLDIVDSFRSAADAKKIFDASIGEYAKIYKEMGRKVRPGL
;
A
#
# COMPACT_ATOMS: atom_id res chain seq x y z
N ILE A 1 22.32 13.21 -10.33
CA ILE A 1 22.57 12.12 -11.25
C ILE A 1 22.42 12.62 -12.71
N MET A 2 21.23 12.92 -13.18
CA MET A 2 21.01 13.38 -14.56
C MET A 2 21.43 14.83 -14.85
N GLY A 3 21.67 15.66 -13.84
CA GLY A 3 21.99 17.09 -14.03
C GLY A 3 20.83 17.94 -14.56
N VAL A 4 19.63 17.42 -14.63
CA VAL A 4 18.44 18.13 -15.14
C VAL A 4 17.38 18.26 -14.05
N LYS A 5 16.56 19.32 -14.16
CA LYS A 5 15.43 19.53 -13.26
C LYS A 5 14.30 18.58 -13.62
N VAL A 6 13.80 17.86 -12.61
CA VAL A 6 12.59 17.03 -12.72
C VAL A 6 11.42 17.80 -12.12
N ASN A 7 10.36 18.00 -12.89
CA ASN A 7 9.13 18.64 -12.43
C ASN A 7 8.12 17.56 -12.05
N MET A 8 7.63 17.60 -10.81
CA MET A 8 6.60 16.68 -10.33
C MET A 8 5.21 17.31 -10.52
N ILE A 9 4.35 16.64 -11.28
CA ILE A 9 2.96 17.02 -11.49
C ILE A 9 2.09 16.02 -10.74
N SER A 10 1.35 16.50 -9.73
CA SER A 10 0.45 15.66 -8.93
C SER A 10 -1.00 15.82 -9.40
N LYS A 11 -1.63 14.70 -9.80
CA LYS A 11 -3.05 14.65 -10.19
C LYS A 11 -3.78 13.59 -9.35
N PRO A 12 -4.14 13.91 -8.10
CA PRO A 12 -4.77 12.96 -7.20
C PRO A 12 -6.23 12.69 -7.57
N GLY A 13 -6.75 11.56 -7.09
CA GLY A 13 -8.16 11.18 -7.23
C GLY A 13 -8.38 9.93 -8.08
N GLY A 14 -9.62 9.42 -8.08
CA GLY A 14 -9.99 8.20 -8.80
C GLY A 14 -9.21 6.93 -8.39
N GLY A 15 -8.61 6.90 -7.20
CA GLY A 15 -7.68 5.83 -6.82
C GLY A 15 -6.40 5.81 -7.65
N GLY A 16 -5.97 6.97 -8.16
CA GLY A 16 -4.80 7.16 -9.02
C GLY A 16 -5.12 7.23 -10.52
N THR A 17 -6.37 7.06 -10.94
CA THR A 17 -6.71 7.03 -12.37
C THR A 17 -6.79 8.41 -13.02
N ASN A 18 -6.94 9.50 -12.25
CA ASN A 18 -7.10 10.85 -12.79
C ASN A 18 -5.89 11.37 -13.59
N CYS A 19 -4.70 10.84 -13.35
CA CYS A 19 -3.51 11.22 -14.10
C CYS A 19 -3.38 10.47 -15.45
N LEU A 20 -4.08 9.36 -15.63
CA LEU A 20 -3.87 8.46 -16.77
C LEU A 20 -4.24 9.10 -18.13
N PRO A 21 -5.39 9.81 -18.28
CA PRO A 21 -5.75 10.42 -19.54
C PRO A 21 -4.70 11.45 -20.03
N ASP A 22 -4.18 12.27 -19.11
CA ASP A 22 -3.15 13.24 -19.46
C ASP A 22 -1.82 12.56 -19.82
N TYR A 23 -1.44 11.54 -19.07
CA TYR A 23 -0.24 10.76 -19.36
C TYR A 23 -0.33 10.08 -20.73
N GLN A 24 -1.50 9.57 -21.11
CA GLN A 24 -1.70 8.95 -22.41
C GLN A 24 -1.49 9.93 -23.59
N GLN A 25 -1.71 11.23 -23.38
CA GLN A 25 -1.51 12.27 -24.41
C GLN A 25 -0.05 12.71 -24.55
N THR A 26 0.85 12.35 -23.62
CA THR A 26 2.27 12.73 -23.73
C THR A 26 2.99 11.93 -24.82
N PRO A 27 4.06 12.47 -25.45
CA PRO A 27 4.90 11.69 -26.35
C PRO A 27 5.60 10.51 -25.67
N ALA A 28 5.99 9.51 -26.44
CA ALA A 28 6.81 8.38 -25.97
C ALA A 28 8.32 8.70 -26.16
N ASP A 29 8.76 9.87 -25.72
CA ASP A 29 10.10 10.44 -25.92
C ASP A 29 11.02 10.36 -24.69
N GLY A 30 10.51 9.80 -23.59
CA GLY A 30 11.27 9.65 -22.35
C GLY A 30 11.22 10.85 -21.40
N TYR A 31 10.63 11.98 -21.80
CA TYR A 31 10.56 13.17 -20.94
C TYR A 31 9.40 13.17 -19.95
N THR A 32 8.44 12.24 -20.09
CA THR A 32 7.33 12.11 -19.14
C THR A 32 7.28 10.69 -18.58
N LEU A 33 7.38 10.59 -17.27
CA LEU A 33 7.28 9.34 -16.53
C LEU A 33 5.99 9.29 -15.70
N LEU A 34 5.40 8.12 -15.61
CA LEU A 34 4.26 7.86 -14.71
C LEU A 34 4.76 7.24 -13.41
N MET A 35 4.63 7.94 -12.29
CA MET A 35 4.75 7.31 -10.98
C MET A 35 3.37 6.82 -10.53
N HIS A 36 3.26 5.55 -10.24
CA HIS A 36 1.99 4.97 -9.80
C HIS A 36 2.17 3.91 -8.70
N THR A 37 1.06 3.53 -8.09
CA THR A 37 1.00 2.51 -7.05
C THR A 37 0.32 1.24 -7.57
N ASP A 38 0.16 0.22 -6.70
CA ASP A 38 -0.69 -0.95 -6.93
C ASP A 38 -2.09 -0.61 -7.45
N GLY A 39 -2.55 0.64 -7.26
CA GLY A 39 -3.79 1.15 -7.84
C GLY A 39 -3.86 1.03 -9.36
N LEU A 40 -2.73 1.12 -10.08
CA LEU A 40 -2.69 0.90 -11.52
C LEU A 40 -3.18 -0.51 -11.88
N ILE A 41 -2.75 -1.52 -11.11
CA ILE A 41 -3.12 -2.92 -11.35
C ILE A 41 -4.56 -3.18 -10.91
N THR A 42 -4.90 -2.79 -9.70
CA THR A 42 -6.22 -3.10 -9.11
C THR A 42 -7.36 -2.45 -9.89
N LYS A 43 -7.15 -1.22 -10.38
CA LYS A 43 -8.13 -0.52 -11.22
C LYS A 43 -8.21 -1.09 -12.64
N TYR A 44 -7.09 -1.54 -13.20
CA TYR A 44 -7.09 -2.30 -14.46
C TYR A 44 -7.89 -3.60 -14.32
N VAL A 45 -7.61 -4.40 -13.30
CA VAL A 45 -8.32 -5.65 -13.01
C VAL A 45 -9.81 -5.43 -12.79
N GLY A 46 -10.19 -4.36 -12.10
CA GLY A 46 -11.58 -3.96 -11.88
C GLY A 46 -12.29 -3.35 -13.10
N GLY A 47 -11.59 -3.17 -14.23
CA GLY A 47 -12.14 -2.59 -15.45
C GLY A 47 -12.45 -1.08 -15.35
N VAL A 48 -11.71 -0.35 -14.52
CA VAL A 48 -11.87 1.11 -14.33
C VAL A 48 -11.11 1.90 -15.40
N HIS A 49 -9.99 1.39 -15.89
CA HIS A 49 -9.23 1.92 -17.02
C HIS A 49 -8.69 0.77 -17.88
N ASP A 50 -8.28 1.08 -19.12
CA ASP A 50 -7.85 0.06 -20.09
C ASP A 50 -6.34 -0.08 -20.24
N ILE A 51 -5.54 0.80 -19.63
CA ILE A 51 -4.08 0.76 -19.72
C ILE A 51 -3.56 -0.50 -19.00
N HIS A 52 -3.00 -1.42 -19.79
CA HIS A 52 -2.37 -2.62 -19.22
C HIS A 52 -1.01 -2.26 -18.63
N PRO A 53 -0.74 -2.56 -17.35
CA PRO A 53 0.47 -2.10 -16.63
C PRO A 53 1.80 -2.53 -17.26
N THR A 54 1.82 -3.59 -18.07
CA THR A 54 3.05 -4.18 -18.62
C THR A 54 3.01 -4.43 -20.13
N LYS A 55 1.84 -4.21 -20.80
CA LYS A 55 1.72 -4.31 -22.25
C LYS A 55 1.71 -2.93 -22.92
N ASP A 56 1.07 -1.94 -22.29
CA ASP A 56 0.98 -0.57 -22.76
C ASP A 56 2.02 0.34 -22.11
N LEU A 57 2.56 -0.12 -20.96
CA LEU A 57 3.62 0.55 -20.22
C LEU A 57 4.81 -0.40 -20.03
N THR A 58 5.99 0.19 -19.89
CA THR A 58 7.20 -0.48 -19.44
C THR A 58 7.49 -0.03 -18.01
N PRO A 59 7.47 -0.93 -17.01
CA PRO A 59 7.98 -0.62 -15.68
C PRO A 59 9.48 -0.32 -15.76
N LEU A 60 9.90 0.81 -15.22
CA LEU A 60 11.32 1.17 -15.11
C LEU A 60 11.94 0.61 -13.83
N VAL A 61 11.20 0.72 -12.73
CA VAL A 61 11.67 0.33 -11.40
C VAL A 61 10.52 0.32 -10.40
N ILE A 62 10.62 -0.51 -9.37
CA ILE A 62 9.90 -0.29 -8.12
C ILE A 62 10.88 0.33 -7.12
N MET A 63 10.54 1.51 -6.61
CA MET A 63 11.38 2.26 -5.67
C MET A 63 10.99 2.04 -4.22
N ASN A 64 9.72 1.75 -3.97
CA ASN A 64 9.21 1.57 -2.62
C ASN A 64 8.16 0.47 -2.58
N VAL A 65 8.27 -0.38 -1.57
CA VAL A 65 7.20 -1.25 -1.12
C VAL A 65 6.96 -1.01 0.37
N ALA A 66 5.72 -1.12 0.81
CA ALA A 66 5.39 -0.95 2.22
C ALA A 66 4.34 -1.99 2.65
N PRO A 67 4.56 -2.65 3.79
CA PRO A 67 3.55 -3.50 4.40
C PRO A 67 2.47 -2.64 5.07
N THR A 68 1.38 -3.28 5.46
CA THR A 68 0.28 -2.64 6.17
C THR A 68 0.28 -3.04 7.64
N GLY A 69 -0.11 -2.13 8.51
CA GLY A 69 -0.37 -2.40 9.92
C GLY A 69 -1.75 -1.92 10.34
N MET A 70 -2.18 -2.33 11.51
CA MET A 70 -3.38 -1.81 12.15
C MET A 70 -3.00 -1.05 13.42
N TYR A 71 -3.68 0.08 13.62
CA TYR A 71 -3.36 1.04 14.67
C TYR A 71 -4.65 1.40 15.43
N ILE A 72 -4.53 1.55 16.72
CA ILE A 72 -5.59 2.03 17.61
C ILE A 72 -5.24 3.44 18.10
N LYS A 73 -6.20 4.13 18.69
CA LYS A 73 -5.93 5.35 19.45
C LYS A 73 -4.91 5.07 20.55
N GLY A 74 -3.90 5.90 20.70
CA GLY A 74 -2.92 5.80 21.78
C GLY A 74 -3.59 5.88 23.14
N GLY A 75 -3.24 4.95 24.02
CA GLY A 75 -3.82 4.88 25.37
C GLY A 75 -5.28 4.41 25.47
N ASP A 76 -5.85 3.86 24.39
CA ASP A 76 -7.23 3.30 24.46
C ASP A 76 -7.29 2.06 25.37
N LYS A 77 -7.78 2.26 26.60
CA LYS A 77 -7.85 1.20 27.62
C LYS A 77 -8.64 -0.04 27.19
N ARG A 78 -9.55 0.08 26.22
CA ARG A 78 -10.32 -1.05 25.69
C ARG A 78 -9.41 -2.09 25.02
N PHE A 79 -8.33 -1.64 24.40
CA PHE A 79 -7.44 -2.42 23.55
C PHE A 79 -5.99 -2.50 24.08
N MET A 80 -5.81 -2.27 25.37
CA MET A 80 -4.51 -2.34 26.04
C MET A 80 -4.49 -3.42 27.11
N THR A 81 -3.34 -4.11 27.27
CA THR A 81 -3.04 -5.01 28.37
C THR A 81 -1.69 -4.61 28.97
N ASN A 82 -1.65 -4.31 30.27
CA ASN A 82 -0.44 -3.87 30.97
C ASN A 82 0.27 -2.69 30.27
N GLY A 83 -0.50 -1.73 29.76
CA GLY A 83 0.01 -0.55 29.07
C GLY A 83 0.47 -0.78 27.61
N LYS A 84 0.34 -1.99 27.08
CA LYS A 84 0.72 -2.35 25.71
C LYS A 84 -0.51 -2.61 24.83
N PRO A 85 -0.46 -2.28 23.52
CA PRO A 85 -1.51 -2.63 22.57
C PRO A 85 -1.74 -4.14 22.52
N ASP A 86 -3.01 -4.55 22.46
CA ASP A 86 -3.41 -5.95 22.53
C ASP A 86 -4.45 -6.27 21.45
N TRP A 87 -4.01 -6.95 20.39
CA TRP A 87 -4.88 -7.37 19.30
C TRP A 87 -5.97 -8.35 19.72
N ASP A 88 -5.70 -9.21 20.70
CA ASP A 88 -6.69 -10.18 21.18
C ASP A 88 -7.90 -9.48 21.83
N LYS A 89 -7.69 -8.34 22.48
CA LYS A 89 -8.78 -7.49 22.96
C LYS A 89 -9.57 -6.83 21.83
N VAL A 90 -8.89 -6.42 20.75
CA VAL A 90 -9.56 -5.91 19.55
C VAL A 90 -10.45 -6.98 18.94
N VAL A 91 -9.93 -8.21 18.77
CA VAL A 91 -10.69 -9.36 18.27
C VAL A 91 -11.88 -9.69 19.19
N LYS A 92 -11.66 -9.73 20.50
CA LYS A 92 -12.74 -9.95 21.47
C LYS A 92 -13.83 -8.89 21.35
N HIS A 93 -13.48 -7.62 21.22
CA HIS A 93 -14.43 -6.53 21.01
C HIS A 93 -15.18 -6.69 19.67
N ALA A 94 -14.48 -7.02 18.58
CA ALA A 94 -15.08 -7.21 17.26
C ALA A 94 -16.13 -8.34 17.26
N LYS A 95 -15.95 -9.38 18.06
CA LYS A 95 -16.85 -10.53 18.18
C LYS A 95 -18.08 -10.30 19.07
N GLN A 96 -18.20 -9.15 19.72
CA GLN A 96 -19.37 -8.82 20.56
C GLN A 96 -20.64 -8.51 19.76
N GLY A 97 -20.53 -8.33 18.44
CA GLY A 97 -21.68 -8.09 17.57
C GLY A 97 -21.25 -7.92 16.09
N ASP A 98 -22.22 -8.04 15.18
CA ASP A 98 -21.91 -7.83 13.76
C ASP A 98 -21.45 -6.39 13.53
N LYS A 99 -20.31 -6.25 12.84
CA LYS A 99 -19.67 -4.95 12.53
C LYS A 99 -19.49 -4.04 13.75
N LYS A 100 -19.30 -4.62 14.92
CA LYS A 100 -19.05 -3.89 16.18
C LYS A 100 -17.77 -3.05 16.10
N LEU A 101 -16.70 -3.60 15.51
CA LEU A 101 -15.43 -2.91 15.31
C LEU A 101 -15.54 -1.97 14.11
N SER A 102 -15.27 -0.69 14.32
CA SER A 102 -15.22 0.31 13.26
C SER A 102 -13.77 0.53 12.78
N VAL A 103 -13.58 0.55 11.45
CA VAL A 103 -12.26 0.65 10.84
C VAL A 103 -12.18 1.84 9.90
N SER A 104 -11.19 2.70 10.12
CA SER A 104 -10.81 3.78 9.23
C SER A 104 -9.83 3.27 8.18
N ASN A 105 -10.19 3.41 6.91
CA ASN A 105 -9.37 2.91 5.81
C ASN A 105 -9.35 3.91 4.65
N ILE A 106 -8.39 3.73 3.74
CA ILE A 106 -8.35 4.45 2.48
C ILE A 106 -9.25 3.75 1.45
N ASN A 107 -9.78 4.50 0.50
CA ASN A 107 -10.47 3.91 -0.65
C ASN A 107 -9.46 3.30 -1.65
N SER A 108 -8.80 2.25 -1.22
CA SER A 108 -7.81 1.49 -1.99
C SER A 108 -8.11 0.00 -1.86
N GLU A 109 -7.95 -0.70 -2.96
CA GLU A 109 -8.27 -2.13 -3.04
C GLU A 109 -7.33 -2.97 -2.18
N MET A 110 -6.05 -2.64 -2.14
CA MET A 110 -5.04 -3.41 -1.41
C MET A 110 -5.34 -3.42 0.10
N GLU A 111 -5.58 -2.26 0.71
CA GLU A 111 -5.91 -2.16 2.14
C GLU A 111 -7.27 -2.78 2.45
N LEU A 112 -8.24 -2.66 1.54
CA LEU A 112 -9.54 -3.28 1.70
C LEU A 112 -9.44 -4.81 1.70
N ILE A 113 -8.73 -5.38 0.73
CA ILE A 113 -8.50 -6.83 0.64
C ILE A 113 -7.75 -7.32 1.87
N THR A 114 -6.71 -6.61 2.28
CA THR A 114 -5.93 -6.92 3.48
C THR A 114 -6.81 -6.98 4.71
N GLN A 115 -7.68 -5.99 4.90
CA GLN A 115 -8.65 -5.95 6.00
C GLN A 115 -9.60 -7.15 5.96
N ILE A 116 -10.18 -7.47 4.79
CA ILE A 116 -11.10 -8.60 4.63
C ILE A 116 -10.40 -9.95 4.93
N LYS A 117 -9.15 -10.10 4.53
CA LYS A 117 -8.36 -11.30 4.86
C LYS A 117 -8.13 -11.43 6.37
N VAL A 118 -7.86 -10.31 7.06
CA VAL A 118 -7.76 -10.27 8.53
C VAL A 118 -9.11 -10.64 9.17
N GLU A 119 -10.22 -10.03 8.72
CA GLU A 119 -11.57 -10.35 9.18
C GLU A 119 -11.89 -11.84 9.07
N LYS A 120 -11.60 -12.43 7.91
CA LYS A 120 -11.82 -13.85 7.63
C LYS A 120 -10.99 -14.74 8.55
N HIS A 121 -9.72 -14.40 8.77
CA HIS A 121 -8.83 -15.19 9.62
C HIS A 121 -9.30 -15.21 11.08
N PHE A 122 -9.66 -14.03 11.62
CA PHE A 122 -10.07 -13.91 13.02
C PHE A 122 -11.57 -14.15 13.25
N GLY A 123 -12.38 -14.32 12.20
CA GLY A 123 -13.80 -14.67 12.29
C GLY A 123 -14.69 -13.54 12.81
N PHE A 124 -14.52 -12.32 12.29
CA PHE A 124 -15.39 -11.18 12.56
C PHE A 124 -15.62 -10.35 11.29
N LYS A 125 -16.53 -9.36 11.36
CA LYS A 125 -16.74 -8.35 10.32
C LYS A 125 -16.60 -6.97 10.91
N THR A 126 -16.16 -5.99 10.11
CA THR A 126 -15.99 -4.62 10.55
C THR A 126 -17.00 -3.67 9.90
N LYS A 127 -17.26 -2.55 10.58
CA LYS A 127 -17.87 -1.37 9.99
C LYS A 127 -16.77 -0.53 9.35
N GLN A 128 -16.62 -0.63 8.04
CA GLN A 128 -15.61 0.10 7.30
C GLN A 128 -16.06 1.53 6.99
N VAL A 129 -15.19 2.51 7.24
CA VAL A 129 -15.37 3.92 6.87
C VAL A 129 -14.18 4.37 6.03
N LEU A 130 -14.45 4.79 4.80
CA LEU A 130 -13.41 5.14 3.81
C LEU A 130 -13.18 6.65 3.77
N PHE A 131 -11.92 7.04 3.82
CA PHE A 131 -11.50 8.42 3.68
C PHE A 131 -10.39 8.55 2.63
N ASN A 132 -10.50 9.52 1.75
CA ASN A 132 -9.45 9.82 0.76
C ASN A 132 -8.32 10.68 1.34
N LYS A 133 -8.61 11.49 2.36
CA LYS A 133 -7.62 12.41 2.97
C LYS A 133 -7.02 11.80 4.23
N PRO A 134 -5.67 11.70 4.35
CA PRO A 134 -5.00 11.15 5.53
C PRO A 134 -5.44 11.81 6.84
N ALA A 135 -5.54 13.15 6.88
CA ALA A 135 -5.92 13.88 8.08
C ALA A 135 -7.31 13.47 8.63
N GLN A 136 -8.28 13.20 7.74
CA GLN A 136 -9.60 12.72 8.14
C GLN A 136 -9.54 11.30 8.67
N ARG A 137 -8.77 10.43 7.98
CA ARG A 137 -8.59 9.03 8.32
C ARG A 137 -7.94 8.86 9.68
N TYR A 138 -6.83 9.57 9.94
CA TYR A 138 -6.11 9.53 11.21
C TYR A 138 -6.90 10.21 12.33
N GLY A 139 -7.46 11.39 12.05
CA GLY A 139 -8.26 12.16 13.01
C GLY A 139 -9.49 11.41 13.53
N ALA A 140 -10.09 10.55 12.71
CA ALA A 140 -11.23 9.73 13.12
C ALA A 140 -10.87 8.73 14.24
N VAL A 141 -9.67 8.12 14.17
CA VAL A 141 -9.20 7.15 15.18
C VAL A 141 -8.58 7.87 16.38
N ILE A 142 -7.73 8.87 16.15
CA ILE A 142 -7.14 9.68 17.23
C ILE A 142 -8.22 10.34 18.08
N GLY A 143 -9.29 10.86 17.45
CA GLY A 143 -10.46 11.44 18.12
C GLY A 143 -11.40 10.41 18.77
N GLY A 144 -11.16 9.11 18.61
CA GLY A 144 -11.99 8.04 19.19
C GLY A 144 -13.35 7.86 18.52
N LYS A 145 -13.56 8.41 17.32
CA LYS A 145 -14.79 8.22 16.52
C LYS A 145 -14.83 6.87 15.83
N LEU A 146 -13.65 6.32 15.51
CA LEU A 146 -13.47 4.98 14.95
C LEU A 146 -12.41 4.24 15.78
N ASP A 147 -12.47 2.91 15.78
CA ASP A 147 -11.66 2.07 16.67
C ASP A 147 -10.27 1.80 16.12
N VAL A 148 -10.16 1.46 14.85
CA VAL A 148 -8.93 0.99 14.21
C VAL A 148 -8.65 1.76 12.93
N LEU A 149 -7.38 2.06 12.69
CA LEU A 149 -6.83 2.59 11.43
C LEU A 149 -6.06 1.48 10.71
N VAL A 150 -6.27 1.33 9.41
CA VAL A 150 -5.41 0.53 8.52
C VAL A 150 -4.49 1.48 7.76
N GLU A 151 -3.16 1.32 7.93
CA GLU A 151 -2.20 2.23 7.31
C GLU A 151 -0.79 1.63 7.23
N GLN A 152 0.09 2.24 6.45
CA GLN A 152 1.50 1.87 6.36
C GLN A 152 2.29 2.47 7.54
N PRO A 153 3.29 1.76 8.09
CA PRO A 153 4.05 2.21 9.26
C PRO A 153 4.68 3.61 9.08
N GLY A 154 5.24 3.88 7.90
CA GLY A 154 5.90 5.15 7.62
C GLY A 154 4.97 6.35 7.59
N ASP A 155 3.73 6.16 7.14
CA ASP A 155 2.77 7.25 7.00
C ASP A 155 2.22 7.72 8.35
N VAL A 156 2.20 6.83 9.34
CA VAL A 156 1.76 7.14 10.72
C VAL A 156 2.89 7.31 11.73
N SER A 157 4.14 7.22 11.29
CA SER A 157 5.33 7.23 12.18
C SER A 157 5.34 8.40 13.17
N LYS A 158 4.96 9.61 12.73
CA LYS A 158 4.87 10.79 13.60
C LYS A 158 3.79 10.65 14.68
N HIS A 159 2.66 10.04 14.36
CA HIS A 159 1.56 9.81 15.30
C HIS A 159 1.90 8.72 16.31
N VAL A 160 2.64 7.70 15.88
CA VAL A 160 3.16 6.65 16.76
C VAL A 160 4.21 7.23 17.70
N ALA A 161 5.16 8.00 17.19
CA ALA A 161 6.17 8.66 18.02
C ALA A 161 5.56 9.65 19.03
N ALA A 162 4.47 10.34 18.67
CA ALA A 162 3.73 11.24 19.56
C ALA A 162 2.78 10.49 20.52
N GLY A 163 2.68 9.16 20.45
CA GLY A 163 1.77 8.36 21.26
C GLY A 163 0.27 8.59 20.99
N THR A 164 -0.09 9.28 19.89
CA THR A 164 -1.50 9.53 19.53
C THR A 164 -2.13 8.34 18.80
N LEU A 165 -1.30 7.50 18.15
CA LEU A 165 -1.66 6.18 17.62
C LEU A 165 -0.74 5.13 18.22
N ALA A 166 -1.24 3.93 18.40
CA ALA A 166 -0.46 2.78 18.85
C ALA A 166 -0.62 1.61 17.86
N PRO A 167 0.48 1.05 17.33
CA PRO A 167 0.44 -0.14 16.49
C PRO A 167 -0.11 -1.32 17.29
N VAL A 168 -1.11 -2.04 16.77
CA VAL A 168 -1.73 -3.17 17.47
C VAL A 168 -1.59 -4.48 16.70
N LEU A 169 -1.39 -4.42 15.37
CA LEU A 169 -1.17 -5.60 14.53
C LEU A 169 -0.22 -5.28 13.38
N SER A 170 0.84 -6.06 13.23
CA SER A 170 1.73 -6.07 12.08
C SER A 170 1.21 -7.09 11.05
N ILE A 171 0.78 -6.62 9.87
CA ILE A 171 0.35 -7.50 8.79
C ILE A 171 1.56 -7.86 7.95
N TRP A 172 2.40 -8.72 8.50
CA TRP A 172 3.70 -9.10 7.99
C TRP A 172 4.13 -10.45 8.58
N PRO A 173 5.05 -11.21 7.95
CA PRO A 173 5.59 -12.44 8.50
C PRO A 173 6.14 -12.31 9.92
N GLU A 174 6.81 -11.20 10.20
CA GLU A 174 7.39 -10.89 11.51
C GLU A 174 6.73 -9.63 12.10
N ARG A 175 6.94 -9.39 13.39
CA ARG A 175 6.60 -8.11 14.02
C ARG A 175 7.45 -7.00 13.41
N PHE A 176 6.86 -5.85 13.16
CA PHE A 176 7.64 -4.70 12.70
C PHE A 176 8.69 -4.30 13.72
N LYS A 177 9.94 -4.13 13.31
CA LYS A 177 11.02 -3.65 14.20
C LYS A 177 10.68 -2.31 14.86
N VAL A 178 9.93 -1.46 14.16
CA VAL A 178 9.45 -0.16 14.67
C VAL A 178 8.24 -0.29 15.61
N ALA A 179 7.68 -1.47 15.80
CA ALA A 179 6.50 -1.76 16.62
C ALA A 179 6.58 -3.17 17.22
N PRO A 180 7.57 -3.49 18.05
CA PRO A 180 7.83 -4.85 18.52
C PRO A 180 6.72 -5.41 19.45
N ASP A 181 5.92 -4.54 20.05
CA ASP A 181 4.78 -4.93 20.88
C ASP A 181 3.53 -5.30 20.04
N ALA A 182 3.44 -4.87 18.78
CA ALA A 182 2.35 -5.24 17.88
C ALA A 182 2.58 -6.65 17.33
N LYS A 183 1.69 -7.57 17.65
CA LYS A 183 1.77 -8.97 17.20
C LYS A 183 1.71 -9.05 15.66
N SER A 184 2.39 -10.07 15.11
CA SER A 184 2.40 -10.37 13.67
C SER A 184 1.22 -11.27 13.30
N THR A 185 0.62 -11.01 12.14
CA THR A 185 -0.41 -11.90 11.58
C THR A 185 0.09 -13.30 11.30
N HIS A 186 1.36 -13.48 10.97
CA HIS A 186 1.94 -14.77 10.61
C HIS A 186 2.64 -15.42 11.80
N ALA A 187 3.67 -14.78 12.36
CA ALA A 187 4.45 -15.36 13.44
C ALA A 187 3.61 -15.63 14.71
N ASP A 188 2.71 -14.72 15.08
CA ASP A 188 1.92 -14.85 16.32
C ASP A 188 0.55 -15.52 16.09
N TYR A 189 -0.02 -15.42 14.86
CA TYR A 189 -1.40 -15.89 14.60
C TYR A 189 -1.51 -16.91 13.46
N GLY A 190 -0.41 -17.28 12.81
CA GLY A 190 -0.37 -18.37 11.83
C GLY A 190 -1.13 -18.13 10.55
N MET A 191 -1.32 -16.87 10.12
CA MET A 191 -1.90 -16.59 8.81
C MET A 191 -0.99 -17.13 7.71
N LYS A 192 -1.60 -17.71 6.64
CA LYS A 192 -0.88 -18.45 5.59
C LYS A 192 -0.99 -17.82 4.20
N TRP A 193 -1.27 -16.54 4.10
CA TRP A 193 -1.31 -15.84 2.82
C TRP A 193 -0.21 -14.79 2.74
N ASP A 194 0.33 -14.53 1.54
CA ASP A 194 1.36 -13.51 1.36
C ASP A 194 0.77 -12.12 1.58
N PRO A 195 1.37 -11.28 2.44
CA PRO A 195 0.89 -9.92 2.67
C PRO A 195 0.93 -9.11 1.38
N LEU A 196 -0.18 -8.46 1.07
CA LEU A 196 -0.20 -7.49 -0.02
C LEU A 196 0.63 -6.27 0.35
N LEU A 197 1.41 -5.79 -0.61
CA LEU A 197 2.31 -4.65 -0.43
C LEU A 197 1.83 -3.44 -1.22
N ARG A 198 1.92 -2.28 -0.60
CA ARG A 198 1.84 -1.01 -1.31
C ARG A 198 3.09 -0.86 -2.16
N VAL A 199 2.92 -0.89 -3.46
CA VAL A 199 4.00 -0.71 -4.42
C VAL A 199 4.00 0.73 -4.92
N ARG A 200 5.19 1.32 -5.08
CA ARG A 200 5.41 2.60 -5.77
C ARG A 200 6.47 2.38 -6.84
N GLY A 201 6.05 2.44 -8.09
CA GLY A 201 6.89 2.21 -9.24
C GLY A 201 6.82 3.34 -10.26
N PHE A 202 7.82 3.40 -11.10
CA PHE A 202 7.87 4.29 -12.24
C PHE A 202 7.67 3.51 -13.52
N PHE A 203 6.90 4.10 -14.42
CA PHE A 203 6.54 3.53 -15.71
C PHE A 203 6.81 4.54 -16.81
N ILE A 204 7.05 4.02 -17.99
CA ILE A 204 7.17 4.78 -19.22
C ILE A 204 6.32 4.13 -20.33
N LYS A 205 5.96 4.85 -21.36
CA LYS A 205 5.25 4.28 -22.50
C LYS A 205 6.09 3.20 -23.16
N LYS A 206 5.45 2.13 -23.58
CA LYS A 206 6.13 0.99 -24.20
C LYS A 206 6.85 1.34 -25.50
N GLU A 207 6.31 2.31 -26.23
CA GLU A 207 6.84 2.80 -27.51
C GLU A 207 8.10 3.67 -27.36
N THR A 208 8.50 4.00 -26.12
CA THR A 208 9.73 4.75 -25.87
C THR A 208 10.94 3.96 -26.37
N PRO A 209 11.91 4.59 -27.04
CA PRO A 209 13.11 3.92 -27.54
C PRO A 209 13.84 3.11 -26.46
N PRO A 210 14.28 1.87 -26.75
CA PRO A 210 14.88 0.98 -25.76
C PRO A 210 16.10 1.55 -25.04
N GLU A 211 16.90 2.35 -25.73
CA GLU A 211 18.07 3.03 -25.15
C GLU A 211 17.68 4.06 -24.09
N ILE A 212 16.57 4.77 -24.29
CA ILE A 212 16.03 5.71 -23.29
C ILE A 212 15.49 4.94 -22.08
N ILE A 213 14.76 3.84 -22.30
CA ILE A 213 14.26 2.97 -21.23
C ILE A 213 15.41 2.45 -20.40
N SER A 214 16.47 1.95 -21.06
CA SER A 214 17.66 1.43 -20.38
C SER A 214 18.36 2.49 -19.56
N TYR A 215 18.59 3.66 -20.14
CA TYR A 215 19.22 4.80 -19.46
C TYR A 215 18.42 5.23 -18.22
N LEU A 216 17.11 5.43 -18.35
CA LEU A 216 16.27 5.86 -17.25
C LEU A 216 16.18 4.80 -16.13
N SER A 217 16.12 3.52 -16.49
CA SER A 217 16.13 2.43 -15.50
C SER A 217 17.44 2.42 -14.70
N GLN A 218 18.58 2.63 -15.36
CA GLN A 218 19.88 2.73 -14.71
C GLN A 218 19.96 3.94 -13.78
N VAL A 219 19.58 5.10 -14.26
CA VAL A 219 19.56 6.34 -13.45
C VAL A 219 18.70 6.19 -12.20
N MET A 220 17.53 5.55 -12.32
CA MET A 220 16.66 5.30 -11.17
C MET A 220 17.26 4.30 -10.18
N ALA A 221 17.95 3.27 -10.68
CA ALA A 221 18.68 2.33 -9.83
C ALA A 221 19.83 3.00 -9.08
N GLU A 222 20.54 3.93 -9.71
CA GLU A 222 21.56 4.76 -9.06
C GLU A 222 20.93 5.68 -8.02
N ALA A 223 19.83 6.36 -8.36
CA ALA A 223 19.09 7.24 -7.43
C ALA A 223 18.62 6.49 -6.18
N TYR A 224 18.15 5.25 -6.33
CA TYR A 224 17.75 4.41 -5.18
C TYR A 224 18.91 4.18 -4.20
N ARG A 225 20.14 4.02 -4.71
CA ARG A 225 21.33 3.71 -3.88
C ARG A 225 21.96 4.92 -3.22
N THR A 226 21.52 6.14 -3.54
CA THR A 226 22.06 7.35 -2.90
C THR A 226 21.79 7.38 -1.40
N ASP A 227 22.72 7.92 -0.63
CA ASP A 227 22.57 8.09 0.83
C ASP A 227 21.32 8.89 1.17
N GLU A 228 20.98 9.89 0.36
CA GLU A 228 19.77 10.70 0.53
C GLU A 228 18.51 9.84 0.44
N HIS A 229 18.41 8.96 -0.57
CA HIS A 229 17.26 8.07 -0.72
C HIS A 229 17.22 7.01 0.38
N GLN A 230 18.36 6.43 0.75
CA GLN A 230 18.42 5.45 1.85
C GLN A 230 18.03 6.08 3.20
N ALA A 231 18.45 7.33 3.46
CA ALA A 231 18.00 8.07 4.62
C ALA A 231 16.49 8.38 4.59
N PHE A 232 15.94 8.66 3.40
CA PHE A 232 14.50 8.81 3.22
C PHE A 232 13.75 7.52 3.55
N LEU A 233 14.20 6.35 3.05
CA LEU A 233 13.58 5.06 3.34
C LEU A 233 13.53 4.79 4.85
N LYS A 234 14.64 4.97 5.56
CA LYS A 234 14.72 4.81 7.03
C LYS A 234 13.76 5.76 7.74
N ARG A 235 13.78 7.05 7.40
CA ARG A 235 12.91 8.06 8.01
C ARG A 235 11.42 7.75 7.81
N LYS A 236 11.08 7.06 6.73
CA LYS A 236 9.71 6.67 6.37
C LYS A 236 9.36 5.24 6.76
N SER A 237 10.25 4.53 7.46
CA SER A 237 10.09 3.10 7.78
C SER A 237 9.73 2.25 6.55
N LEU A 238 10.32 2.59 5.40
CA LEU A 238 10.17 1.86 4.14
C LEU A 238 11.31 0.85 3.94
N ASP A 239 12.27 0.83 4.86
CA ASP A 239 13.36 -0.13 4.95
C ASP A 239 13.00 -1.42 5.71
N ILE A 240 11.74 -1.57 6.13
CA ILE A 240 11.19 -2.81 6.71
C ILE A 240 11.26 -3.96 5.70
N VAL A 241 11.11 -3.64 4.43
CA VAL A 241 11.18 -4.58 3.30
C VAL A 241 12.20 -4.06 2.30
N ASP A 242 13.02 -4.95 1.74
CA ASP A 242 13.82 -4.58 0.56
C ASP A 242 12.90 -4.11 -0.56
N SER A 243 12.99 -2.82 -0.85
CA SER A 243 12.02 -2.13 -1.71
C SER A 243 12.40 -2.13 -3.19
N PHE A 244 13.70 -2.22 -3.50
CA PHE A 244 14.15 -2.09 -4.88
C PHE A 244 13.79 -3.30 -5.73
N ARG A 245 13.21 -3.03 -6.91
CA ARG A 245 13.08 -4.05 -7.97
C ARG A 245 13.48 -3.45 -9.30
N SER A 246 14.32 -4.19 -10.03
CA SER A 246 14.71 -3.85 -11.40
C SER A 246 13.51 -3.80 -12.34
N ALA A 247 13.66 -3.24 -13.53
CA ALA A 247 12.62 -3.24 -14.56
C ALA A 247 12.09 -4.65 -14.85
N ALA A 248 12.99 -5.64 -14.97
CA ALA A 248 12.62 -7.02 -15.23
C ALA A 248 11.83 -7.65 -14.08
N ASP A 249 12.25 -7.42 -12.82
CA ASP A 249 11.55 -7.95 -11.65
C ASP A 249 10.24 -7.21 -11.39
N ALA A 250 10.22 -5.90 -11.60
CA ALA A 250 8.99 -5.10 -11.54
C ALA A 250 7.94 -5.62 -12.51
N LYS A 251 8.35 -5.92 -13.77
CA LYS A 251 7.44 -6.51 -14.77
C LYS A 251 6.87 -7.84 -14.30
N LYS A 252 7.69 -8.75 -13.78
CA LYS A 252 7.24 -10.06 -13.27
C LYS A 252 6.24 -9.90 -12.13
N ILE A 253 6.53 -8.98 -11.18
CA ILE A 253 5.64 -8.68 -10.05
C ILE A 253 4.30 -8.16 -10.54
N PHE A 254 4.28 -7.20 -11.48
CA PHE A 254 3.04 -6.63 -11.99
C PHE A 254 2.24 -7.64 -12.80
N ASP A 255 2.88 -8.47 -13.63
CA ASP A 255 2.19 -9.53 -14.38
C ASP A 255 1.55 -10.56 -13.42
N ALA A 256 2.28 -11.01 -12.39
CA ALA A 256 1.75 -11.93 -11.39
C ALA A 256 0.60 -11.29 -10.59
N SER A 257 0.74 -10.03 -10.20
CA SER A 257 -0.27 -9.31 -9.42
C SER A 257 -1.60 -9.15 -10.15
N ILE A 258 -1.61 -9.03 -11.48
CA ILE A 258 -2.85 -8.98 -12.27
C ILE A 258 -3.67 -10.26 -12.04
N GLY A 259 -3.04 -11.43 -12.17
CA GLY A 259 -3.72 -12.71 -11.94
C GLY A 259 -4.16 -12.90 -10.50
N GLU A 260 -3.32 -12.51 -9.54
CA GLU A 260 -3.64 -12.59 -8.11
C GLU A 260 -4.85 -11.72 -7.75
N TYR A 261 -4.86 -10.45 -8.14
CA TYR A 261 -6.00 -9.57 -7.88
C TYR A 261 -7.27 -10.03 -8.60
N ALA A 262 -7.17 -10.56 -9.83
CA ALA A 262 -8.32 -11.12 -10.53
C ALA A 262 -8.94 -12.30 -9.76
N LYS A 263 -8.11 -13.21 -9.25
CA LYS A 263 -8.54 -14.31 -8.39
C LYS A 263 -9.23 -13.81 -7.13
N ILE A 264 -8.60 -12.89 -6.40
CA ILE A 264 -9.13 -12.32 -5.16
C ILE A 264 -10.48 -11.63 -5.42
N TYR A 265 -10.60 -10.86 -6.50
CA TYR A 265 -11.85 -10.16 -6.85
C TYR A 265 -12.97 -11.17 -7.14
N LYS A 266 -12.70 -12.26 -7.88
CA LYS A 266 -13.67 -13.33 -8.11
C LYS A 266 -14.13 -13.98 -6.80
N GLU A 267 -13.19 -14.31 -5.90
CA GLU A 267 -13.49 -14.87 -4.57
C GLU A 267 -14.35 -13.93 -3.70
N MET A 268 -14.21 -12.63 -3.90
CA MET A 268 -14.98 -11.60 -3.19
C MET A 268 -16.30 -11.23 -3.89
N GLY A 269 -16.64 -11.86 -5.02
CA GLY A 269 -17.82 -11.50 -5.82
C GLY A 269 -17.74 -10.11 -6.45
N ARG A 270 -16.53 -9.59 -6.66
CA ARG A 270 -16.30 -8.28 -7.28
C ARG A 270 -16.20 -8.40 -8.80
N LYS A 271 -16.51 -7.29 -9.47
CA LYS A 271 -16.32 -7.20 -10.93
C LYS A 271 -14.86 -7.39 -11.29
N VAL A 272 -14.61 -8.22 -12.28
CA VAL A 272 -13.28 -8.45 -12.89
C VAL A 272 -13.37 -8.08 -14.36
N ARG A 273 -12.32 -7.53 -14.92
CA ARG A 273 -12.18 -7.26 -16.35
C ARG A 273 -12.43 -8.55 -17.15
N PRO A 274 -13.23 -8.52 -18.24
CA PRO A 274 -13.38 -9.67 -19.11
C PRO A 274 -12.03 -10.20 -19.62
N GLY A 275 -11.86 -11.51 -19.59
CA GLY A 275 -10.63 -12.18 -20.05
C GLY A 275 -9.53 -12.34 -18.99
N LEU A 276 -9.74 -11.88 -17.74
CA LEU A 276 -8.86 -12.15 -16.59
C LEU A 276 -9.37 -13.27 -15.68
#